data_1d43e63ce11403d95a21ddc0a5b69426
#
_entry.id   1d43e63ce11403d95a21ddc0a5b69426
#
_cell.length_a   1.000
_cell.length_b   1.000
_cell.length_c   1.000
_cell.angle_alpha   90.00
_cell.angle_beta   90.00
_cell.angle_gamma   90.00
#
_symmetry.space_group_name_H-M   'P 1'
#
loop_
_entity.id
_entity.type
_entity.pdbx_description
1 polymer ?
#
loop_
_entity_poly.entity_id
_entity_poly.type
_entity_poly.pdbx_seq_one_letter_code
_entity_poly.pdbx_strand_id
1 'polypeptide(L)'
;PMALMGYDYWSLIAGMLGAQLFTALALLKSRRNQIRLFFSGRVFMNMFSYSAWSLAEAFSIWLTAWVDTFIISRFLDAYYLGIYKMPMAIVTTVMAMATASLAPVLFAALSRVQHDQQAFSNTFFTFQRYMALFLVPIGVGLFVFQDFVVHLLLGPQWKLAGIVLGSWALSSAIMTVTANLISEIFRAKGLPNLSFWTQVLHLVVLIPVIYICIQYDFTTFVYARSIVRMEMLAVAMLFLSLFVNMSAFRILSNISVYLITASIVGAIAYSILHLYDTVWWTIACMLLCVLLYVAILCSIPSERTIIAAGVNKVLGKVRRS
;
A
#
# COMPACT_ATOMS: atom_id res chain seq x y z
N PRO A 1 -26.72 -9.99 14.73
CA PRO A 1 -28.02 -10.69 14.82
C PRO A 1 -28.26 -11.61 13.60
N MET A 2 -28.14 -11.10 12.34
CA MET A 2 -28.42 -11.89 11.12
C MET A 2 -27.53 -13.14 10.99
N ALA A 3 -26.24 -13.07 11.34
CA ALA A 3 -25.36 -14.24 11.32
C ALA A 3 -25.83 -15.34 12.30
N LEU A 4 -26.35 -14.95 13.47
CA LEU A 4 -26.91 -15.88 14.47
C LEU A 4 -28.27 -16.48 14.05
N MET A 5 -28.91 -15.90 13.06
CA MET A 5 -30.17 -16.39 12.47
C MET A 5 -29.95 -17.30 11.25
N GLY A 6 -28.68 -17.67 10.95
CA GLY A 6 -28.36 -18.58 9.85
C GLY A 6 -28.33 -17.93 8.45
N TYR A 7 -28.24 -16.59 8.35
CA TYR A 7 -28.15 -15.90 7.06
C TYR A 7 -26.72 -15.81 6.52
N ASP A 8 -25.80 -16.61 7.00
CA ASP A 8 -24.41 -16.78 6.50
C ASP A 8 -23.83 -15.52 5.80
N TYR A 9 -23.47 -15.63 4.52
CA TYR A 9 -22.90 -14.55 3.72
C TYR A 9 -23.81 -13.32 3.53
N TRP A 10 -25.16 -13.50 3.61
CA TRP A 10 -26.08 -12.37 3.51
C TRP A 10 -25.95 -11.39 4.69
N SER A 11 -25.53 -11.87 5.85
CA SER A 11 -25.26 -11.00 7.01
C SER A 11 -24.10 -10.04 6.76
N LEU A 12 -23.06 -10.47 6.04
CA LEU A 12 -21.92 -9.63 5.65
C LEU A 12 -22.33 -8.59 4.61
N ILE A 13 -23.09 -9.00 3.59
CA ILE A 13 -23.59 -8.09 2.55
C ILE A 13 -24.48 -7.01 3.18
N ALA A 14 -25.43 -7.41 4.00
CA ALA A 14 -26.33 -6.46 4.68
C ALA A 14 -25.55 -5.50 5.61
N GLY A 15 -24.54 -5.99 6.31
CA GLY A 15 -23.64 -5.16 7.14
C GLY A 15 -22.87 -4.12 6.33
N MET A 16 -22.29 -4.51 5.21
CA MET A 16 -21.57 -3.60 4.30
C MET A 16 -22.49 -2.53 3.69
N LEU A 17 -23.62 -2.95 3.15
CA LEU A 17 -24.60 -2.03 2.56
C LEU A 17 -25.19 -1.08 3.62
N GLY A 18 -25.48 -1.59 4.82
CA GLY A 18 -25.97 -0.79 5.94
C GLY A 18 -24.97 0.27 6.39
N ALA A 19 -23.69 -0.09 6.50
CA ALA A 19 -22.62 0.86 6.85
C ALA A 19 -22.45 1.96 5.78
N GLN A 20 -22.50 1.61 4.50
CA GLN A 20 -22.43 2.57 3.41
C GLN A 20 -23.65 3.49 3.37
N LEU A 21 -24.85 2.94 3.54
CA LEU A 21 -26.09 3.71 3.60
C LEU A 21 -26.07 4.70 4.79
N PHE A 22 -25.66 4.22 5.97
CA PHE A 22 -25.51 5.09 7.15
C PHE A 22 -24.55 6.24 6.91
N THR A 23 -23.37 5.94 6.32
CA THR A 23 -22.36 6.94 5.97
C THR A 23 -22.92 7.97 4.98
N ALA A 24 -23.60 7.50 3.94
CA ALA A 24 -24.25 8.37 2.94
C ALA A 24 -25.30 9.29 3.58
N LEU A 25 -26.17 8.76 4.42
CA LEU A 25 -27.21 9.51 5.12
C LEU A 25 -26.61 10.55 6.10
N ALA A 26 -25.54 10.17 6.82
CA ALA A 26 -24.83 11.08 7.73
C ALA A 26 -24.19 12.26 6.96
N LEU A 27 -23.57 11.99 5.81
CA LEU A 27 -23.00 13.04 4.95
C LEU A 27 -24.08 13.94 4.34
N LEU A 28 -25.18 13.36 3.86
CA LEU A 28 -26.33 14.12 3.35
C LEU A 28 -26.92 15.05 4.42
N LYS A 29 -27.08 14.55 5.66
CA LYS A 29 -27.57 15.36 6.79
C LYS A 29 -26.59 16.48 7.14
N SER A 30 -25.29 16.19 7.19
CA SER A 30 -24.24 17.17 7.52
C SER A 30 -24.11 18.29 6.48
N ARG A 31 -24.40 18.01 5.21
CA ARG A 31 -24.24 18.94 4.08
C ARG A 31 -25.56 19.35 3.43
N ARG A 32 -26.70 19.09 4.06
CA ARG A 32 -28.05 19.33 3.51
C ARG A 32 -28.22 20.71 2.86
N ASN A 33 -27.67 21.75 3.44
CA ASN A 33 -27.79 23.13 2.93
C ASN A 33 -26.90 23.44 1.72
N GLN A 34 -25.95 22.54 1.38
CA GLN A 34 -25.00 22.71 0.28
C GLN A 34 -25.36 21.84 -0.93
N ILE A 35 -26.29 20.87 -0.76
CA ILE A 35 -26.67 19.94 -1.81
C ILE A 35 -27.84 20.54 -2.59
N ARG A 36 -27.60 20.78 -3.87
CA ARG A 36 -28.63 21.19 -4.83
C ARG A 36 -28.65 20.18 -5.97
N LEU A 37 -29.80 19.67 -6.31
CA LEU A 37 -30.00 18.86 -7.50
C LEU A 37 -29.87 19.78 -8.72
N PHE A 38 -28.73 19.71 -9.37
CA PHE A 38 -28.42 20.49 -10.55
C PHE A 38 -27.88 19.53 -11.63
N PHE A 39 -28.44 19.58 -12.81
CA PHE A 39 -27.96 18.84 -13.96
C PHE A 39 -27.61 19.80 -15.08
N SER A 40 -26.38 19.73 -15.57
CA SER A 40 -25.94 20.46 -16.77
C SER A 40 -25.16 19.49 -17.66
N GLY A 41 -25.64 19.29 -18.89
CA GLY A 41 -24.98 18.41 -19.86
C GLY A 41 -23.53 18.84 -20.17
N ARG A 42 -23.24 20.16 -20.13
CA ARG A 42 -21.89 20.69 -20.34
C ARG A 42 -20.95 20.30 -19.19
N VAL A 43 -21.42 20.46 -17.93
CA VAL A 43 -20.64 20.07 -16.74
C VAL A 43 -20.44 18.57 -16.72
N PHE A 44 -21.48 17.80 -17.00
CA PHE A 44 -21.39 16.34 -17.11
C PHE A 44 -20.34 15.91 -18.14
N MET A 45 -20.37 16.47 -19.35
CA MET A 45 -19.41 16.12 -20.41
C MET A 45 -17.96 16.48 -20.05
N ASN A 46 -17.74 17.62 -19.37
CA ASN A 46 -16.41 18.01 -18.90
C ASN A 46 -15.86 17.07 -17.83
N MET A 47 -16.72 16.53 -16.96
CA MET A 47 -16.33 15.59 -15.92
C MET A 47 -16.29 14.14 -16.40
N PHE A 48 -16.98 13.83 -17.49
CA PHE A 48 -17.15 12.47 -18.00
C PHE A 48 -15.80 11.83 -18.35
N SER A 49 -14.95 12.54 -19.07
CA SER A 49 -13.64 12.02 -19.47
C SER A 49 -12.78 11.63 -18.26
N TYR A 50 -12.67 12.50 -17.26
CA TYR A 50 -11.95 12.20 -16.02
C TYR A 50 -12.54 11.00 -15.30
N SER A 51 -13.86 10.96 -15.16
CA SER A 51 -14.56 9.88 -14.46
C SER A 51 -14.44 8.55 -15.20
N ALA A 52 -14.50 8.56 -16.54
CA ALA A 52 -14.34 7.37 -17.37
C ALA A 52 -12.92 6.77 -17.24
N TRP A 53 -11.89 7.60 -17.26
CA TRP A 53 -10.51 7.14 -17.02
C TRP A 53 -10.30 6.61 -15.61
N SER A 54 -10.88 7.28 -14.60
CA SER A 54 -10.82 6.81 -13.21
C SER A 54 -11.54 5.48 -13.01
N LEU A 55 -12.68 5.27 -13.70
CA LEU A 55 -13.39 4.00 -13.70
C LEU A 55 -12.57 2.90 -14.39
N ALA A 56 -11.98 3.21 -15.53
CA ALA A 56 -11.12 2.28 -16.26
C ALA A 56 -9.87 1.88 -15.43
N GLU A 57 -9.27 2.85 -14.73
CA GLU A 57 -8.19 2.60 -13.77
C GLU A 57 -8.65 1.65 -12.65
N ALA A 58 -9.79 1.95 -12.01
CA ALA A 58 -10.34 1.12 -10.94
C ALA A 58 -10.63 -0.32 -11.40
N PHE A 59 -11.16 -0.48 -12.60
CA PHE A 59 -11.38 -1.80 -13.20
C PHE A 59 -10.06 -2.53 -13.46
N SER A 60 -9.04 -1.84 -13.96
CA SER A 60 -7.71 -2.44 -14.19
C SER A 60 -7.04 -2.86 -12.88
N ILE A 61 -7.17 -2.07 -11.81
CA ILE A 61 -6.70 -2.42 -10.47
C ILE A 61 -7.43 -3.67 -9.96
N TRP A 62 -8.76 -3.72 -10.12
CA TRP A 62 -9.56 -4.88 -9.75
C TRP A 62 -9.09 -6.13 -10.52
N LEU A 63 -8.91 -6.03 -11.83
CA LEU A 63 -8.41 -7.14 -12.64
C LEU A 63 -7.02 -7.61 -12.19
N THR A 64 -6.10 -6.69 -11.90
CA THR A 64 -4.78 -6.99 -11.34
C THR A 64 -4.86 -7.75 -10.01
N ALA A 65 -5.81 -7.42 -9.16
CA ALA A 65 -6.01 -8.09 -7.87
C ALA A 65 -6.64 -9.49 -7.98
N TRP A 66 -7.34 -9.77 -9.08
CA TRP A 66 -8.07 -11.03 -9.27
C TRP A 66 -7.39 -12.00 -10.25
N VAL A 67 -6.55 -11.51 -11.15
CA VAL A 67 -5.88 -12.35 -12.16
C VAL A 67 -5.05 -13.47 -11.52
N ASP A 68 -4.40 -13.19 -10.39
CA ASP A 68 -3.65 -14.18 -9.61
C ASP A 68 -4.56 -15.32 -9.14
N THR A 69 -5.76 -14.95 -8.65
CA THR A 69 -6.77 -15.89 -8.15
C THR A 69 -7.23 -16.83 -9.26
N PHE A 70 -7.49 -16.28 -10.45
CA PHE A 70 -7.90 -17.07 -11.62
C PHE A 70 -6.80 -18.05 -12.05
N ILE A 71 -5.55 -17.60 -12.07
CA ILE A 71 -4.42 -18.45 -12.47
C ILE A 71 -4.19 -19.54 -11.41
N ILE A 72 -4.12 -19.19 -10.12
CA ILE A 72 -3.93 -20.20 -9.06
C ILE A 72 -5.04 -21.24 -9.09
N SER A 73 -6.31 -20.82 -9.17
CA SER A 73 -7.44 -21.74 -9.18
C SER A 73 -7.51 -22.64 -10.42
N ARG A 74 -6.82 -22.27 -11.51
CA ARG A 74 -6.75 -23.09 -12.73
C ARG A 74 -5.65 -24.16 -12.68
N PHE A 75 -4.54 -23.88 -12.01
CA PHE A 75 -3.34 -24.72 -11.99
C PHE A 75 -3.12 -25.46 -10.68
N LEU A 76 -3.63 -24.93 -9.57
CA LEU A 76 -3.43 -25.46 -8.22
C LEU A 76 -4.78 -25.64 -7.51
N ASP A 77 -4.76 -26.32 -6.38
CA ASP A 77 -5.96 -26.59 -5.57
C ASP A 77 -6.33 -25.44 -4.61
N ALA A 78 -7.45 -25.60 -3.92
CA ALA A 78 -7.97 -24.61 -2.98
C ALA A 78 -7.02 -24.35 -1.78
N TYR A 79 -6.16 -25.29 -1.43
CA TYR A 79 -5.16 -25.16 -0.37
C TYR A 79 -4.16 -24.04 -0.72
N TYR A 80 -3.58 -24.07 -1.92
CA TYR A 80 -2.65 -23.04 -2.38
C TYR A 80 -3.30 -21.68 -2.53
N LEU A 81 -4.59 -21.65 -2.93
CA LEU A 81 -5.33 -20.40 -2.98
C LEU A 81 -5.47 -19.77 -1.59
N GLY A 82 -5.75 -20.57 -0.56
CA GLY A 82 -5.80 -20.13 0.83
C GLY A 82 -4.45 -19.61 1.32
N ILE A 83 -3.37 -20.39 1.11
CA ILE A 83 -1.99 -20.03 1.46
C ILE A 83 -1.56 -18.71 0.80
N TYR A 84 -2.04 -18.42 -0.39
CA TYR A 84 -1.74 -17.20 -1.11
C TYR A 84 -2.57 -16.00 -0.62
N LYS A 85 -3.89 -16.15 -0.51
CA LYS A 85 -4.80 -15.03 -0.24
C LYS A 85 -4.77 -14.53 1.20
N MET A 86 -4.66 -15.42 2.18
CA MET A 86 -4.69 -15.02 3.59
C MET A 86 -3.53 -14.11 3.99
N PRO A 87 -2.26 -14.43 3.67
CA PRO A 87 -1.15 -13.51 3.96
C PRO A 87 -1.24 -12.19 3.21
N MET A 88 -1.69 -12.21 1.94
CA MET A 88 -1.89 -10.99 1.17
C MET A 88 -2.95 -10.08 1.82
N ALA A 89 -4.03 -10.64 2.34
CA ALA A 89 -5.06 -9.88 3.05
C ALA A 89 -4.50 -9.23 4.33
N ILE A 90 -3.67 -9.96 5.09
CA ILE A 90 -2.98 -9.43 6.29
C ILE A 90 -2.12 -8.23 5.90
N VAL A 91 -1.22 -8.40 4.92
CA VAL A 91 -0.32 -7.33 4.48
C VAL A 91 -1.12 -6.12 3.95
N THR A 92 -2.15 -6.38 3.14
CA THR A 92 -3.01 -5.31 2.60
C THR A 92 -3.70 -4.53 3.70
N THR A 93 -4.19 -5.20 4.74
CA THR A 93 -4.82 -4.56 5.90
C THR A 93 -3.82 -3.69 6.66
N VAL A 94 -2.61 -4.20 6.93
CA VAL A 94 -1.54 -3.44 7.61
C VAL A 94 -1.17 -2.19 6.80
N MET A 95 -0.98 -2.31 5.50
CA MET A 95 -0.67 -1.18 4.62
C MET A 95 -1.84 -0.19 4.55
N ALA A 96 -3.09 -0.67 4.50
CA ALA A 96 -4.29 0.17 4.46
C ALA A 96 -4.48 0.98 5.75
N MET A 97 -4.15 0.45 6.92
CA MET A 97 -4.23 1.20 8.19
C MET A 97 -3.41 2.49 8.14
N ALA A 98 -2.25 2.47 7.52
CA ALA A 98 -1.41 3.65 7.36
C ALA A 98 -1.86 4.56 6.21
N THR A 99 -2.34 3.99 5.10
CA THR A 99 -2.63 4.75 3.87
C THR A 99 -4.04 5.31 3.82
N ALA A 100 -5.04 4.66 4.42
CA ALA A 100 -6.45 5.06 4.34
C ALA A 100 -6.70 6.50 4.82
N SER A 101 -5.96 6.95 5.83
CA SER A 101 -6.07 8.32 6.35
C SER A 101 -5.20 9.33 5.60
N LEU A 102 -4.06 8.89 5.07
CA LEU A 102 -3.04 9.78 4.50
C LEU A 102 -3.28 10.07 3.01
N ALA A 103 -3.74 9.09 2.22
CA ALA A 103 -3.93 9.26 0.78
C ALA A 103 -4.96 10.36 0.42
N PRO A 104 -6.15 10.45 1.05
CA PRO A 104 -7.09 11.54 0.79
C PRO A 104 -6.53 12.92 1.19
N VAL A 105 -5.75 12.99 2.27
CA VAL A 105 -5.11 14.23 2.73
C VAL A 105 -4.03 14.67 1.74
N LEU A 106 -3.22 13.74 1.24
CA LEU A 106 -2.22 14.01 0.22
C LEU A 106 -2.88 14.52 -1.07
N PHE A 107 -3.88 13.82 -1.58
CA PHE A 107 -4.61 14.23 -2.77
C PHE A 107 -5.18 15.66 -2.63
N ALA A 108 -5.84 15.95 -1.52
CA ALA A 108 -6.39 17.28 -1.25
C ALA A 108 -5.30 18.36 -1.14
N ALA A 109 -4.16 18.03 -0.52
CA ALA A 109 -3.03 18.96 -0.40
C ALA A 109 -2.39 19.24 -1.77
N LEU A 110 -2.16 18.19 -2.57
CA LEU A 110 -1.59 18.32 -3.92
C LEU A 110 -2.52 19.11 -4.86
N SER A 111 -3.82 18.85 -4.82
CA SER A 111 -4.80 19.55 -5.66
C SER A 111 -4.86 21.05 -5.37
N ARG A 112 -4.60 21.48 -4.13
CA ARG A 112 -4.57 22.91 -3.77
C ARG A 112 -3.36 23.66 -4.36
N VAL A 113 -2.24 22.97 -4.52
CA VAL A 113 -0.97 23.53 -5.00
C VAL A 113 -0.62 23.07 -6.42
N GLN A 114 -1.59 22.55 -7.18
CA GLN A 114 -1.36 21.93 -8.49
C GLN A 114 -0.75 22.85 -9.54
N HIS A 115 -0.90 24.17 -9.39
CA HIS A 115 -0.37 25.20 -10.31
C HIS A 115 1.02 25.71 -9.92
N ASP A 116 1.46 25.45 -8.68
CA ASP A 116 2.81 25.78 -8.21
C ASP A 116 3.67 24.53 -8.16
N GLN A 117 4.54 24.34 -9.14
CA GLN A 117 5.36 23.14 -9.27
C GLN A 117 6.32 22.93 -8.09
N GLN A 118 6.83 24.00 -7.50
CA GLN A 118 7.75 23.91 -6.36
C GLN A 118 7.01 23.49 -5.07
N ALA A 119 5.89 24.15 -4.77
CA ALA A 119 5.05 23.82 -3.64
C ALA A 119 4.48 22.39 -3.77
N PHE A 120 4.06 21.99 -4.98
CA PHE A 120 3.57 20.66 -5.32
C PHE A 120 4.61 19.58 -5.02
N SER A 121 5.81 19.77 -5.56
CA SER A 121 6.93 18.85 -5.38
C SER A 121 7.32 18.72 -3.90
N ASN A 122 7.46 19.85 -3.18
CA ASN A 122 7.81 19.83 -1.77
C ASN A 122 6.74 19.15 -0.91
N THR A 123 5.46 19.39 -1.20
CA THR A 123 4.34 18.72 -0.51
C THR A 123 4.41 17.21 -0.72
N PHE A 124 4.59 16.77 -1.97
CA PHE A 124 4.68 15.35 -2.29
C PHE A 124 5.85 14.67 -1.55
N PHE A 125 7.08 15.22 -1.66
CA PHE A 125 8.25 14.60 -1.04
C PHE A 125 8.18 14.57 0.48
N THR A 126 7.55 15.56 1.09
CA THR A 126 7.31 15.57 2.53
C THR A 126 6.38 14.43 2.95
N PHE A 127 5.26 14.24 2.26
CA PHE A 127 4.36 13.12 2.53
C PHE A 127 5.02 11.76 2.28
N GLN A 128 5.76 11.63 1.18
CA GLN A 128 6.48 10.41 0.85
C GLN A 128 7.46 10.01 1.96
N ARG A 129 8.20 10.97 2.53
CA ARG A 129 9.12 10.72 3.66
C ARG A 129 8.38 10.22 4.89
N TYR A 130 7.28 10.86 5.28
CA TYR A 130 6.48 10.38 6.41
C TYR A 130 5.94 8.97 6.19
N MET A 131 5.46 8.66 5.01
CA MET A 131 4.98 7.31 4.72
C MET A 131 6.12 6.29 4.70
N ALA A 132 7.28 6.64 4.12
CA ALA A 132 8.43 5.76 4.07
C ALA A 132 9.00 5.46 5.46
N LEU A 133 9.02 6.47 6.35
CA LEU A 133 9.47 6.33 7.74
C LEU A 133 8.77 5.18 8.49
N PHE A 134 7.46 4.96 8.21
CA PHE A 134 6.67 3.92 8.88
C PHE A 134 6.53 2.65 8.04
N LEU A 135 6.20 2.78 6.76
CA LEU A 135 5.84 1.62 5.94
C LEU A 135 7.05 0.77 5.52
N VAL A 136 8.19 1.40 5.29
CA VAL A 136 9.39 0.65 4.88
C VAL A 136 9.86 -0.30 5.99
N PRO A 137 10.06 0.14 7.25
CA PRO A 137 10.45 -0.78 8.33
C PRO A 137 9.38 -1.83 8.63
N ILE A 138 8.08 -1.51 8.47
CA ILE A 138 7.01 -2.50 8.60
C ILE A 138 7.14 -3.58 7.52
N GLY A 139 7.38 -3.20 6.26
CA GLY A 139 7.56 -4.15 5.16
C GLY A 139 8.77 -5.06 5.34
N VAL A 140 9.91 -4.50 5.75
CA VAL A 140 11.13 -5.27 6.06
C VAL A 140 10.92 -6.14 7.29
N GLY A 141 10.28 -5.63 8.34
CA GLY A 141 9.96 -6.39 9.55
C GLY A 141 9.07 -7.61 9.24
N LEU A 142 7.99 -7.42 8.48
CA LEU A 142 7.13 -8.52 8.06
C LEU A 142 7.86 -9.55 7.18
N PHE A 143 8.86 -9.12 6.40
CA PHE A 143 9.71 -10.01 5.62
C PHE A 143 10.65 -10.84 6.50
N VAL A 144 11.32 -10.21 7.46
CA VAL A 144 12.29 -10.90 8.34
C VAL A 144 11.59 -11.83 9.32
N PHE A 145 10.46 -11.40 9.87
CA PHE A 145 9.71 -12.15 10.90
C PHE A 145 8.49 -12.91 10.32
N GLN A 146 8.48 -13.18 9.01
CA GLN A 146 7.35 -13.78 8.30
C GLN A 146 6.85 -15.10 8.94
N ASP A 147 7.75 -15.99 9.34
CA ASP A 147 7.39 -17.29 9.91
C ASP A 147 6.73 -17.14 11.29
N PHE A 148 7.24 -16.22 12.11
CA PHE A 148 6.65 -15.90 13.41
C PHE A 148 5.26 -15.27 13.24
N VAL A 149 5.11 -14.32 12.33
CA VAL A 149 3.84 -13.62 12.08
C VAL A 149 2.78 -14.60 11.56
N VAL A 150 3.15 -15.48 10.63
CA VAL A 150 2.24 -16.51 10.10
C VAL A 150 1.87 -17.51 11.20
N HIS A 151 2.85 -17.99 11.97
CA HIS A 151 2.57 -18.92 13.08
C HIS A 151 1.61 -18.30 14.10
N LEU A 152 1.82 -17.02 14.44
CA LEU A 152 1.00 -16.31 15.43
C LEU A 152 -0.43 -16.05 14.93
N LEU A 153 -0.61 -15.66 13.68
CA LEU A 153 -1.90 -15.22 13.15
C LEU A 153 -2.70 -16.33 12.48
N LEU A 154 -2.03 -17.27 11.82
CA LEU A 154 -2.67 -18.33 11.03
C LEU A 154 -2.47 -19.73 11.63
N GLY A 155 -1.42 -19.92 12.41
CA GLY A 155 -1.08 -21.20 13.03
C GLY A 155 -0.03 -22.02 12.26
N PRO A 156 0.48 -23.13 12.87
CA PRO A 156 1.63 -23.87 12.34
C PRO A 156 1.41 -24.57 11.00
N GLN A 157 0.16 -24.87 10.66
CA GLN A 157 -0.21 -25.52 9.40
C GLN A 157 -0.01 -24.62 8.17
N TRP A 158 0.19 -23.30 8.37
CA TRP A 158 0.32 -22.30 7.29
C TRP A 158 1.78 -21.95 6.96
N LYS A 159 2.74 -22.81 7.22
CA LYS A 159 4.18 -22.54 7.08
C LYS A 159 4.56 -21.93 5.70
N LEU A 160 4.03 -22.48 4.60
CA LEU A 160 4.27 -21.95 3.26
C LEU A 160 3.73 -20.52 3.04
N ALA A 161 2.79 -20.08 3.86
CA ALA A 161 2.26 -18.73 3.78
C ALA A 161 3.28 -17.64 4.20
N GLY A 162 4.35 -18.03 4.92
CA GLY A 162 5.44 -17.13 5.30
C GLY A 162 6.08 -16.46 4.09
N ILE A 163 6.44 -17.25 3.07
CA ILE A 163 7.06 -16.74 1.83
C ILE A 163 6.14 -15.73 1.13
N VAL A 164 4.82 -16.00 1.10
CA VAL A 164 3.84 -15.08 0.52
C VAL A 164 3.77 -13.79 1.34
N LEU A 165 3.66 -13.90 2.66
CA LEU A 165 3.57 -12.75 3.57
C LEU A 165 4.80 -11.85 3.44
N GLY A 166 5.99 -12.41 3.54
CA GLY A 166 7.24 -11.65 3.51
C GLY A 166 7.48 -10.97 2.16
N SER A 167 7.44 -11.72 1.07
CA SER A 167 7.70 -11.17 -0.27
C SER A 167 6.65 -10.12 -0.67
N TRP A 168 5.36 -10.35 -0.31
CA TRP A 168 4.30 -9.40 -0.56
C TRP A 168 4.40 -8.15 0.32
N ALA A 169 4.80 -8.28 1.59
CA ALA A 169 4.98 -7.16 2.50
C ALA A 169 6.10 -6.23 2.02
N LEU A 170 7.25 -6.79 1.67
CA LEU A 170 8.39 -6.00 1.17
C LEU A 170 8.03 -5.25 -0.12
N SER A 171 7.49 -5.95 -1.12
CA SER A 171 7.08 -5.32 -2.37
C SER A 171 5.96 -4.29 -2.15
N SER A 172 4.98 -4.57 -1.27
CA SER A 172 3.89 -3.63 -0.98
C SER A 172 4.35 -2.38 -0.26
N ALA A 173 5.30 -2.46 0.66
CA ALA A 173 5.87 -1.29 1.31
C ALA A 173 6.53 -0.36 0.29
N ILE A 174 7.37 -0.90 -0.62
CA ILE A 174 8.02 -0.14 -1.69
C ILE A 174 6.98 0.48 -2.62
N MET A 175 6.02 -0.32 -3.09
CA MET A 175 4.98 0.16 -4.02
C MET A 175 4.10 1.25 -3.39
N THR A 176 3.77 1.11 -2.11
CA THR A 176 2.92 2.08 -1.43
C THR A 176 3.59 3.45 -1.29
N VAL A 177 4.88 3.49 -0.99
CA VAL A 177 5.62 4.76 -0.85
C VAL A 177 6.14 5.32 -2.19
N THR A 178 5.92 4.61 -3.30
CA THR A 178 6.37 5.02 -4.63
C THR A 178 5.22 5.05 -5.64
N ALA A 179 4.93 3.96 -6.34
CA ALA A 179 3.99 3.91 -7.45
C ALA A 179 2.57 4.33 -7.06
N ASN A 180 2.08 3.92 -5.88
CA ASN A 180 0.75 4.31 -5.42
C ASN A 180 0.67 5.83 -5.16
N LEU A 181 1.73 6.42 -4.59
CA LEU A 181 1.78 7.88 -4.41
C LEU A 181 1.92 8.63 -5.74
N ILE A 182 2.61 8.06 -6.73
CA ILE A 182 2.68 8.63 -8.09
C ILE A 182 1.29 8.66 -8.74
N SER A 183 0.46 7.64 -8.52
CA SER A 183 -0.94 7.67 -9.00
C SER A 183 -1.74 8.83 -8.39
N GLU A 184 -1.51 9.20 -7.12
CA GLU A 184 -2.14 10.39 -6.53
C GLU A 184 -1.66 11.69 -7.17
N ILE A 185 -0.38 11.76 -7.62
CA ILE A 185 0.11 12.89 -8.43
C ILE A 185 -0.68 12.99 -9.74
N PHE A 186 -0.83 11.88 -10.47
CA PHE A 186 -1.55 11.86 -11.73
C PHE A 186 -3.00 12.32 -11.55
N ARG A 187 -3.68 11.84 -10.51
CA ARG A 187 -5.05 12.26 -10.18
C ARG A 187 -5.12 13.74 -9.81
N ALA A 188 -4.20 14.24 -8.98
CA ALA A 188 -4.16 15.63 -8.57
C ALA A 188 -3.86 16.60 -9.73
N LYS A 189 -3.13 16.15 -10.75
CA LYS A 189 -2.86 16.90 -11.98
C LYS A 189 -3.96 16.75 -13.05
N GLY A 190 -5.01 15.97 -12.77
CA GLY A 190 -6.10 15.73 -13.73
C GLY A 190 -5.74 14.77 -14.86
N LEU A 191 -4.76 13.90 -14.65
CA LEU A 191 -4.24 12.94 -15.64
C LEU A 191 -4.49 11.48 -15.23
N PRO A 192 -5.72 11.05 -14.87
CA PRO A 192 -6.01 9.69 -14.42
C PRO A 192 -5.74 8.62 -15.51
N ASN A 193 -5.72 9.02 -16.78
CA ASN A 193 -5.33 8.16 -17.89
C ASN A 193 -3.91 7.62 -17.75
N LEU A 194 -2.97 8.34 -17.14
CA LEU A 194 -1.62 7.83 -16.90
C LEU A 194 -1.61 6.69 -15.89
N SER A 195 -2.39 6.80 -14.82
CA SER A 195 -2.57 5.70 -13.87
C SER A 195 -3.18 4.46 -14.54
N PHE A 196 -4.19 4.66 -15.38
CA PHE A 196 -4.80 3.58 -16.16
C PHE A 196 -3.76 2.87 -17.04
N TRP A 197 -3.01 3.61 -17.85
CA TRP A 197 -1.99 3.02 -18.72
C TRP A 197 -0.88 2.32 -17.95
N THR A 198 -0.48 2.85 -16.78
CA THR A 198 0.46 2.15 -15.89
C THR A 198 -0.07 0.78 -15.47
N GLN A 199 -1.36 0.67 -15.12
CA GLN A 199 -2.00 -0.60 -14.75
C GLN A 199 -2.14 -1.56 -15.95
N VAL A 200 -2.50 -1.05 -17.12
CA VAL A 200 -2.64 -1.89 -18.32
C VAL A 200 -1.29 -2.47 -18.74
N LEU A 201 -0.24 -1.64 -18.78
CA LEU A 201 1.11 -2.13 -19.10
C LEU A 201 1.58 -3.16 -18.09
N HIS A 202 1.32 -2.92 -16.80
CA HIS A 202 1.59 -3.91 -15.76
C HIS A 202 0.85 -5.23 -16.01
N LEU A 203 -0.42 -5.21 -16.37
CA LEU A 203 -1.20 -6.43 -16.67
C LEU A 203 -0.62 -7.19 -17.87
N VAL A 204 -0.18 -6.49 -18.90
CA VAL A 204 0.44 -7.10 -20.10
C VAL A 204 1.72 -7.86 -19.74
N VAL A 205 2.50 -7.35 -18.78
CA VAL A 205 3.72 -8.03 -18.31
C VAL A 205 3.38 -9.10 -17.26
N LEU A 206 2.49 -8.77 -16.32
CA LEU A 206 2.12 -9.62 -15.20
C LEU A 206 1.57 -10.97 -15.67
N ILE A 207 0.56 -10.95 -16.55
CA ILE A 207 -0.16 -12.18 -16.95
C ILE A 207 0.77 -13.23 -17.53
N PRO A 208 1.62 -12.94 -18.53
CA PRO A 208 2.58 -13.93 -19.06
C PRO A 208 3.56 -14.41 -18.01
N VAL A 209 4.11 -13.52 -17.18
CA VAL A 209 5.11 -13.87 -16.17
C VAL A 209 4.53 -14.85 -15.17
N ILE A 210 3.37 -14.54 -14.56
CA ILE A 210 2.79 -15.43 -13.56
C ILE A 210 2.24 -16.73 -14.17
N TYR A 211 1.76 -16.70 -15.42
CA TYR A 211 1.32 -17.90 -16.14
C TYR A 211 2.47 -18.86 -16.42
N ILE A 212 3.64 -18.36 -16.74
CA ILE A 212 4.84 -19.19 -16.94
C ILE A 212 5.36 -19.68 -15.59
N CYS A 213 5.49 -18.81 -14.59
CA CYS A 213 6.10 -19.17 -13.32
C CYS A 213 5.28 -20.18 -12.52
N ILE A 214 3.94 -20.18 -12.61
CA ILE A 214 3.07 -21.13 -11.92
C ILE A 214 3.28 -22.58 -12.43
N GLN A 215 3.76 -22.75 -13.66
CA GLN A 215 4.03 -24.06 -14.24
C GLN A 215 5.29 -24.73 -13.66
N TYR A 216 6.18 -23.96 -13.04
CA TYR A 216 7.36 -24.51 -12.37
C TYR A 216 7.00 -24.93 -10.93
N ASP A 217 6.66 -23.97 -10.08
CA ASP A 217 6.26 -24.24 -8.70
C ASP A 217 5.58 -22.99 -8.08
N PHE A 218 4.90 -23.20 -6.95
CA PHE A 218 4.20 -22.15 -6.22
C PHE A 218 5.15 -21.07 -5.69
N THR A 219 6.33 -21.44 -5.24
CA THR A 219 7.32 -20.51 -4.66
C THR A 219 7.86 -19.56 -5.73
N THR A 220 8.21 -20.10 -6.91
CA THR A 220 8.64 -19.31 -8.07
C THR A 220 7.55 -18.33 -8.51
N PHE A 221 6.29 -18.78 -8.54
CA PHE A 221 5.15 -17.90 -8.81
C PHE A 221 5.05 -16.74 -7.80
N VAL A 222 5.18 -17.00 -6.48
CA VAL A 222 5.08 -15.98 -5.44
C VAL A 222 6.17 -14.92 -5.56
N TYR A 223 7.42 -15.34 -5.79
CA TYR A 223 8.52 -14.41 -5.99
C TYR A 223 8.38 -13.61 -7.28
N ALA A 224 8.04 -14.27 -8.38
CA ALA A 224 7.82 -13.61 -9.67
C ALA A 224 6.71 -12.55 -9.55
N ARG A 225 5.60 -12.88 -8.87
CA ARG A 225 4.50 -11.95 -8.62
C ARG A 225 4.90 -10.72 -7.81
N SER A 226 5.78 -10.90 -6.84
CA SER A 226 6.29 -9.81 -6.00
C SER A 226 7.30 -8.93 -6.75
N ILE A 227 8.15 -9.52 -7.58
CA ILE A 227 9.21 -8.82 -8.32
C ILE A 227 8.63 -8.07 -9.53
N VAL A 228 7.68 -8.66 -10.26
CA VAL A 228 7.11 -8.05 -11.46
C VAL A 228 6.45 -6.70 -11.19
N ARG A 229 6.04 -6.44 -9.94
CA ARG A 229 5.53 -5.12 -9.52
C ARG A 229 6.54 -3.98 -9.69
N MET A 230 7.84 -4.29 -9.70
CA MET A 230 8.88 -3.28 -9.90
C MET A 230 8.83 -2.68 -11.32
N GLU A 231 8.35 -3.45 -12.31
CA GLU A 231 8.06 -2.95 -13.66
C GLU A 231 7.01 -1.84 -13.62
N MET A 232 5.91 -2.03 -12.87
CA MET A 232 4.88 -1.00 -12.70
C MET A 232 5.46 0.28 -12.10
N LEU A 233 6.38 0.17 -11.14
CA LEU A 233 7.09 1.32 -10.60
C LEU A 233 7.93 2.02 -11.67
N ALA A 234 8.66 1.27 -12.49
CA ALA A 234 9.47 1.84 -13.57
C ALA A 234 8.60 2.60 -14.59
N VAL A 235 7.47 2.04 -14.99
CA VAL A 235 6.51 2.70 -15.90
C VAL A 235 5.92 3.96 -15.25
N ALA A 236 5.51 3.90 -13.99
CA ALA A 236 4.99 5.06 -13.27
C ALA A 236 6.02 6.20 -13.18
N MET A 237 7.29 5.88 -12.91
CA MET A 237 8.38 6.85 -12.87
C MET A 237 8.69 7.45 -14.26
N LEU A 238 8.61 6.63 -15.31
CA LEU A 238 8.76 7.11 -16.68
C LEU A 238 7.67 8.14 -17.04
N PHE A 239 6.40 7.79 -16.78
CA PHE A 239 5.28 8.70 -17.03
C PHE A 239 5.36 9.97 -16.18
N LEU A 240 5.79 9.86 -14.92
CA LEU A 240 6.00 11.02 -14.06
C LEU A 240 7.04 11.99 -14.66
N SER A 241 8.15 11.46 -15.14
CA SER A 241 9.21 12.28 -15.76
C SER A 241 8.77 12.92 -17.05
N LEU A 242 8.04 12.20 -17.91
CA LEU A 242 7.62 12.67 -19.24
C LEU A 242 6.45 13.68 -19.18
N PHE A 243 5.48 13.46 -18.32
CA PHE A 243 4.21 14.20 -18.35
C PHE A 243 4.04 15.20 -17.19
N VAL A 244 4.74 14.99 -16.09
CA VAL A 244 4.61 15.86 -14.90
C VAL A 244 5.87 16.69 -14.63
N ASN A 245 6.97 16.42 -15.35
CA ASN A 245 8.27 17.07 -15.18
C ASN A 245 8.81 16.97 -13.75
N MET A 246 8.61 15.81 -13.10
CA MET A 246 9.21 15.49 -11.81
C MET A 246 10.26 14.40 -11.96
N SER A 247 11.41 14.57 -11.30
CA SER A 247 12.52 13.62 -11.38
C SER A 247 12.20 12.30 -10.70
N ALA A 248 12.19 11.21 -11.46
CA ALA A 248 12.05 9.84 -10.95
C ALA A 248 13.18 9.49 -9.98
N PHE A 249 14.41 9.94 -10.25
CA PHE A 249 15.55 9.71 -9.36
C PHE A 249 15.34 10.32 -7.97
N ARG A 250 14.73 11.51 -7.90
CA ARG A 250 14.43 12.15 -6.62
C ARG A 250 13.43 11.37 -5.78
N ILE A 251 12.50 10.63 -6.41
CA ILE A 251 11.56 9.76 -5.68
C ILE A 251 12.31 8.65 -4.95
N LEU A 252 13.26 7.99 -5.62
CA LEU A 252 14.05 6.92 -5.03
C LEU A 252 15.04 7.45 -3.99
N SER A 253 15.74 8.55 -4.30
CA SER A 253 16.68 9.14 -3.36
C SER A 253 16.02 9.65 -2.08
N ASN A 254 14.78 10.13 -2.18
CA ASN A 254 14.02 10.63 -1.02
C ASN A 254 13.64 9.52 -0.02
N ILE A 255 13.52 8.27 -0.46
CA ILE A 255 13.21 7.12 0.39
C ILE A 255 14.44 6.23 0.68
N SER A 256 15.56 6.48 0.01
CA SER A 256 16.77 5.63 0.11
C SER A 256 17.28 5.47 1.53
N VAL A 257 17.26 6.54 2.31
CA VAL A 257 17.68 6.52 3.71
C VAL A 257 16.87 5.50 4.52
N TYR A 258 15.55 5.49 4.35
CA TYR A 258 14.66 4.54 5.05
C TYR A 258 14.85 3.11 4.56
N LEU A 259 15.02 2.92 3.23
CA LEU A 259 15.29 1.61 2.64
C LEU A 259 16.62 1.04 3.13
N ILE A 260 17.70 1.82 3.09
CA ILE A 260 19.04 1.38 3.52
C ILE A 260 19.03 1.08 5.02
N THR A 261 18.48 1.98 5.84
CA THR A 261 18.42 1.78 7.30
C THR A 261 17.60 0.54 7.65
N ALA A 262 16.41 0.38 7.07
CA ALA A 262 15.57 -0.79 7.33
C ALA A 262 16.22 -2.09 6.83
N SER A 263 16.93 -2.06 5.69
CA SER A 263 17.64 -3.23 5.16
C SER A 263 18.81 -3.63 6.07
N ILE A 264 19.59 -2.66 6.59
CA ILE A 264 20.70 -2.93 7.53
C ILE A 264 20.12 -3.56 8.82
N VAL A 265 19.09 -2.94 9.40
CA VAL A 265 18.46 -3.44 10.62
C VAL A 265 17.84 -4.82 10.38
N GLY A 266 17.19 -5.02 9.23
CA GLY A 266 16.64 -6.32 8.83
C GLY A 266 17.69 -7.40 8.67
N ALA A 267 18.85 -7.08 8.08
CA ALA A 267 19.97 -8.02 7.96
C ALA A 267 20.55 -8.41 9.33
N ILE A 268 20.70 -7.43 10.23
CA ILE A 268 21.14 -7.71 11.62
C ILE A 268 20.11 -8.62 12.31
N ALA A 269 18.82 -8.29 12.21
CA ALA A 269 17.76 -9.09 12.79
C ALA A 269 17.75 -10.53 12.25
N TYR A 270 17.86 -10.69 10.95
CA TYR A 270 17.92 -12.02 10.32
C TYR A 270 19.11 -12.85 10.84
N SER A 271 20.27 -12.22 11.03
CA SER A 271 21.47 -12.89 11.53
C SER A 271 21.36 -13.35 12.99
N ILE A 272 20.64 -12.58 13.83
CA ILE A 272 20.51 -12.90 15.27
C ILE A 272 19.25 -13.73 15.57
N LEU A 273 18.26 -13.72 14.70
CA LEU A 273 16.97 -14.41 14.89
C LEU A 273 17.14 -15.91 15.12
N HIS A 274 18.10 -16.52 14.42
CA HIS A 274 18.35 -17.96 14.46
C HIS A 274 19.25 -18.42 15.62
N LEU A 275 19.68 -17.52 16.51
CA LEU A 275 20.50 -17.88 17.66
C LEU A 275 19.70 -18.66 18.73
N TYR A 276 18.44 -18.32 18.90
CA TYR A 276 17.55 -18.98 19.85
C TYR A 276 16.15 -19.15 19.25
N ASP A 277 15.61 -20.34 19.34
CA ASP A 277 14.27 -20.68 18.79
C ASP A 277 13.19 -20.53 19.87
N THR A 278 13.04 -19.31 20.41
CA THR A 278 12.02 -18.99 21.42
C THR A 278 11.21 -17.76 21.02
N VAL A 279 9.90 -17.79 21.35
CA VAL A 279 8.98 -16.67 21.09
C VAL A 279 9.48 -15.37 21.73
N TRP A 280 9.98 -15.45 22.96
CA TRP A 280 10.50 -14.29 23.68
C TRP A 280 11.73 -13.67 23.00
N TRP A 281 12.59 -14.51 22.43
CA TRP A 281 13.73 -14.04 21.65
C TRP A 281 13.29 -13.30 20.38
N THR A 282 12.32 -13.83 19.67
CA THR A 282 11.77 -13.18 18.48
C THR A 282 11.17 -11.82 18.82
N ILE A 283 10.42 -11.71 19.90
CA ILE A 283 9.86 -10.43 20.40
C ILE A 283 10.98 -9.46 20.78
N ALA A 284 12.02 -9.93 21.47
CA ALA A 284 13.18 -9.11 21.83
C ALA A 284 13.91 -8.60 20.57
N CYS A 285 14.09 -9.43 19.54
CA CYS A 285 14.65 -9.01 18.24
C CYS A 285 13.77 -7.97 17.55
N MET A 286 12.46 -8.10 17.56
CA MET A 286 11.54 -7.10 16.99
C MET A 286 11.70 -5.74 17.69
N LEU A 287 11.71 -5.72 19.01
CA LEU A 287 11.92 -4.50 19.81
C LEU A 287 13.30 -3.87 19.53
N LEU A 288 14.33 -4.69 19.47
CA LEU A 288 15.68 -4.26 19.12
C LEU A 288 15.72 -3.61 17.74
N CYS A 289 15.03 -4.20 16.75
CA CYS A 289 14.94 -3.62 15.39
C CYS A 289 14.30 -2.24 15.39
N VAL A 290 13.21 -2.05 16.12
CA VAL A 290 12.55 -0.74 16.24
C VAL A 290 13.50 0.27 16.88
N LEU A 291 14.17 -0.09 17.96
CA LEU A 291 15.11 0.79 18.65
C LEU A 291 16.31 1.16 17.76
N LEU A 292 16.92 0.18 17.08
CA LEU A 292 18.05 0.40 16.17
C LEU A 292 17.64 1.28 14.98
N TYR A 293 16.48 1.01 14.38
CA TYR A 293 15.98 1.81 13.27
C TYR A 293 15.80 3.28 13.66
N VAL A 294 15.15 3.54 14.79
CA VAL A 294 14.97 4.91 15.31
C VAL A 294 16.30 5.54 15.68
N ALA A 295 17.21 4.81 16.33
CA ALA A 295 18.52 5.32 16.72
C ALA A 295 19.38 5.73 15.51
N ILE A 296 19.41 4.91 14.45
CA ILE A 296 20.13 5.23 13.21
C ILE A 296 19.53 6.47 12.54
N LEU A 297 18.21 6.56 12.43
CA LEU A 297 17.56 7.73 11.84
C LEU A 297 17.77 9.00 12.67
N CYS A 298 17.75 8.91 13.99
CA CYS A 298 18.06 10.06 14.86
C CYS A 298 19.52 10.54 14.77
N SER A 299 20.43 9.67 14.30
CA SER A 299 21.84 10.05 14.04
C SER A 299 22.00 10.87 12.75
N ILE A 300 21.00 10.88 11.87
CA ILE A 300 21.00 11.63 10.61
C ILE A 300 20.32 12.98 10.85
N PRO A 301 21.04 14.13 10.71
CA PRO A 301 20.51 15.45 11.08
C PRO A 301 19.20 15.82 10.35
N SER A 302 19.07 15.45 9.06
CA SER A 302 17.87 15.73 8.27
C SER A 302 16.62 14.96 8.77
N GLU A 303 16.81 13.75 9.30
CA GLU A 303 15.70 12.89 9.74
C GLU A 303 15.32 13.18 11.20
N ARG A 304 16.30 13.58 12.02
CA ARG A 304 16.08 14.00 13.41
C ARG A 304 15.05 15.12 13.51
N THR A 305 15.10 16.09 12.59
CA THR A 305 14.13 17.22 12.59
C THR A 305 12.71 16.76 12.26
N ILE A 306 12.56 15.78 11.36
CA ILE A 306 11.25 15.21 10.98
C ILE A 306 10.65 14.43 12.14
N ILE A 307 11.46 13.59 12.79
CA ILE A 307 11.03 12.78 13.95
C ILE A 307 10.66 13.71 15.11
N ALA A 308 11.51 14.71 15.43
CA ALA A 308 11.26 15.67 16.49
C ALA A 308 9.96 16.49 16.26
N ALA A 309 9.73 16.93 15.02
CA ALA A 309 8.49 17.64 14.65
C ALA A 309 7.24 16.76 14.83
N GLY A 310 7.33 15.47 14.46
CA GLY A 310 6.28 14.48 14.67
C GLY A 310 5.97 14.28 16.16
N VAL A 311 6.98 14.02 16.97
CA VAL A 311 6.86 13.81 18.42
C VAL A 311 6.29 15.05 19.12
N ASN A 312 6.78 16.24 18.81
CA ASN A 312 6.29 17.50 19.40
C ASN A 312 4.82 17.77 19.07
N LYS A 313 4.38 17.40 17.85
CA LYS A 313 2.98 17.55 17.44
C LYS A 313 2.04 16.59 18.20
N VAL A 314 2.49 15.38 18.48
CA VAL A 314 1.75 14.39 19.29
C VAL A 314 1.70 14.83 20.76
N LEU A 315 2.84 15.19 21.35
CA LEU A 315 2.93 15.66 22.74
C LEU A 315 2.15 16.96 22.96
N GLY A 316 2.14 17.88 21.99
CA GLY A 316 1.35 19.12 22.05
C GLY A 316 -0.16 18.87 21.99
N LYS A 317 -0.63 17.79 21.36
CA LYS A 317 -2.04 17.38 21.42
C LYS A 317 -2.42 16.76 22.77
N VAL A 318 -1.54 15.88 23.31
CA VAL A 318 -1.77 15.25 24.64
C VAL A 318 -1.78 16.26 25.78
N ARG A 319 -1.03 17.37 25.67
CA ARG A 319 -1.07 18.46 26.66
C ARG A 319 -2.31 19.38 26.58
N ARG A 320 -3.09 19.29 25.50
CA ARG A 320 -4.30 20.12 25.29
C ARG A 320 -5.61 19.34 25.48
N SER A 321 -5.56 18.03 25.65
CA SER A 321 -6.67 17.17 26.10
C SER A 321 -6.62 16.94 27.61
#